data_d71bae57052870718e04e067a2c974a7
#
_entry.id   d71bae57052870718e04e067a2c974a7
#
_cell.length_a   1.000
_cell.length_b   1.000
_cell.length_c   1.000
_cell.angle_alpha   90.00
_cell.angle_beta   90.00
_cell.angle_gamma   90.00
#
_symmetry.space_group_name_H-M   'P 1'
#
loop_
_entity.id
_entity.type
_entity.pdbx_description
1 polymer ?
#
loop_
_entity_poly.entity_id
_entity_poly.type
_entity_poly.pdbx_seq_one_letter_code
_entity_poly.pdbx_strand_id
1 'polypeptide(L)'
;MHLDAILLARLQFAFTIAWHIIFPSFTIGLASYLAVLEGLWLVTKQDAFDALYRFWIKIFAISFGMGVVSGVVMSYEFGTNWSVFSAKASPAIGPMLGFEVLTAFFLESSFLGVMLFGRKKVGRGLHFLATCIVAFGTVVSAFWILSANSWMQHPVAFMLDARGRFIVTDWMAAIFSPTLPLRFVHMVLAAYLSTALVVGGASAFVLLGRPGQRESRIALRMAIGMVLVVAPLQLLIGDAAGKQVGETQPSKLAAIEAFWDTKAHQAFNVIAWPDRDAQANRFALSVPELGSWITHGRADAVVQGLKPMGRANQPPVAVVFWAFRIMVGLGLLMILQGLVGGVLWLTGKLDGARLYLRFAALMAPAGFVAVIAGWTTAEVGRQPWVIYGWMRTAEAVAPIGAVQVSASLLAFLIVYAVVFSVGALYILRLVAQGPAPPGEAEASSRAPGSPLGAALAEEEPHGD
;
A
#
# COMPACT_ATOMS: atom_id res chain seq x y z
N MET A 1 -30.01 -15.78 -11.02
CA MET A 1 -29.12 -14.60 -11.01
C MET A 1 -28.10 -14.82 -12.13
N HIS A 2 -28.23 -14.11 -13.25
CA HIS A 2 -27.21 -14.18 -14.32
C HIS A 2 -25.97 -13.46 -13.80
N LEU A 3 -24.91 -14.22 -13.49
CA LEU A 3 -23.62 -13.66 -13.12
C LEU A 3 -23.02 -12.96 -14.35
N ASP A 4 -22.74 -11.67 -14.21
CA ASP A 4 -22.08 -10.89 -15.25
C ASP A 4 -20.56 -11.16 -15.22
N ALA A 5 -19.99 -11.64 -16.35
CA ALA A 5 -18.57 -11.93 -16.48
C ALA A 5 -17.69 -10.70 -16.19
N ILE A 6 -18.13 -9.50 -16.57
CA ILE A 6 -17.42 -8.25 -16.32
C ILE A 6 -17.36 -7.97 -14.82
N LEU A 7 -18.48 -8.11 -14.11
CA LEU A 7 -18.52 -7.92 -12.66
C LEU A 7 -17.60 -8.92 -11.94
N LEU A 8 -17.63 -10.18 -12.35
CA LEU A 8 -16.77 -11.21 -11.77
C LEU A 8 -15.29 -10.94 -12.01
N ALA A 9 -14.89 -10.55 -13.23
CA ALA A 9 -13.51 -10.18 -13.54
C ALA A 9 -13.04 -8.97 -12.71
N ARG A 10 -13.90 -7.98 -12.50
CA ARG A 10 -13.62 -6.83 -11.63
C ARG A 10 -13.47 -7.22 -10.16
N LEU A 11 -14.34 -8.10 -9.65
CA LEU A 11 -14.26 -8.60 -8.28
C LEU A 11 -13.00 -9.42 -8.06
N GLN A 12 -12.63 -10.27 -9.02
CA GLN A 12 -11.40 -11.05 -8.98
C GLN A 12 -10.17 -10.14 -8.92
N PHE A 13 -10.07 -9.17 -9.82
CA PHE A 13 -8.96 -8.22 -9.81
C PHE A 13 -8.92 -7.38 -8.53
N ALA A 14 -10.08 -6.90 -8.06
CA ALA A 14 -10.16 -6.15 -6.81
C ALA A 14 -9.70 -6.97 -5.59
N PHE A 15 -10.06 -8.25 -5.55
CA PHE A 15 -9.60 -9.17 -4.52
C PHE A 15 -8.08 -9.37 -4.60
N THR A 16 -7.54 -9.69 -5.78
CA THR A 16 -6.11 -9.95 -5.98
C THR A 16 -5.26 -8.73 -5.65
N ILE A 17 -5.63 -7.54 -6.15
CA ILE A 17 -4.89 -6.31 -5.88
C ILE A 17 -4.97 -5.88 -4.41
N ALA A 18 -6.13 -6.06 -3.75
CA ALA A 18 -6.27 -5.72 -2.34
C ALA A 18 -5.35 -6.56 -1.45
N TRP A 19 -5.21 -7.85 -1.75
CA TRP A 19 -4.24 -8.70 -1.08
C TRP A 19 -2.80 -8.35 -1.44
N HIS A 20 -2.51 -8.16 -2.73
CA HIS A 20 -1.15 -7.87 -3.17
C HIS A 20 -0.60 -6.59 -2.55
N ILE A 21 -1.38 -5.50 -2.54
CA ILE A 21 -0.88 -4.18 -2.11
C ILE A 21 -0.51 -4.11 -0.62
N ILE A 22 -1.03 -5.01 0.22
CA ILE A 22 -0.66 -5.12 1.63
C ILE A 22 0.84 -5.39 1.76
N PHE A 23 1.40 -6.28 0.93
CA PHE A 23 2.80 -6.67 1.05
C PHE A 23 3.77 -5.58 0.64
N PRO A 24 3.72 -4.97 -0.57
CA PRO A 24 4.61 -3.88 -0.90
C PRO A 24 4.43 -2.66 0.01
N SER A 25 3.20 -2.32 0.43
CA SER A 25 3.00 -1.24 1.40
C SER A 25 3.64 -1.50 2.77
N PHE A 26 3.92 -2.75 3.11
CA PHE A 26 4.67 -3.11 4.31
C PHE A 26 6.16 -3.28 4.03
N THR A 27 6.54 -4.01 2.97
CA THR A 27 7.96 -4.34 2.71
C THR A 27 8.79 -3.14 2.31
N ILE A 28 8.24 -2.13 1.63
CA ILE A 28 8.92 -0.86 1.32
C ILE A 28 9.40 -0.18 2.61
N GLY A 29 8.50 0.04 3.54
CA GLY A 29 8.85 0.67 4.81
C GLY A 29 9.70 -0.23 5.70
N LEU A 30 9.44 -1.54 5.71
CA LEU A 30 10.17 -2.49 6.55
C LEU A 30 11.62 -2.70 6.07
N ALA A 31 11.88 -2.74 4.75
CA ALA A 31 13.25 -2.78 4.23
C ALA A 31 14.05 -1.54 4.63
N SER A 32 13.45 -0.36 4.52
CA SER A 32 14.05 0.90 4.98
C SER A 32 14.28 0.90 6.50
N TYR A 33 13.33 0.38 7.28
CA TYR A 33 13.48 0.24 8.72
C TYR A 33 14.62 -0.70 9.10
N LEU A 34 14.78 -1.83 8.38
CA LEU A 34 15.89 -2.75 8.57
C LEU A 34 17.24 -2.10 8.25
N ALA A 35 17.33 -1.31 7.17
CA ALA A 35 18.54 -0.55 6.86
C ALA A 35 18.89 0.46 7.98
N VAL A 36 17.89 1.16 8.53
CA VAL A 36 18.09 2.07 9.67
C VAL A 36 18.56 1.31 10.91
N LEU A 37 17.96 0.16 11.25
CA LEU A 37 18.37 -0.65 12.41
C LEU A 37 19.81 -1.14 12.26
N GLU A 38 20.18 -1.65 11.09
CA GLU A 38 21.53 -2.13 10.84
C GLU A 38 22.55 -0.99 10.86
N GLY A 39 22.24 0.16 10.26
CA GLY A 39 23.06 1.36 10.31
C GLY A 39 23.28 1.87 11.73
N LEU A 40 22.22 1.94 12.54
CA LEU A 40 22.30 2.30 13.96
C LEU A 40 23.16 1.31 14.76
N TRP A 41 23.02 0.02 14.51
CA TRP A 41 23.87 -0.99 15.14
C TRP A 41 25.35 -0.82 14.75
N LEU A 42 25.64 -0.57 13.47
CA LEU A 42 27.02 -0.37 13.01
C LEU A 42 27.68 0.86 13.64
N VAL A 43 26.93 1.95 13.85
CA VAL A 43 27.45 3.19 14.44
C VAL A 43 27.50 3.13 15.95
N THR A 44 26.39 2.73 16.60
CA THR A 44 26.26 2.79 18.07
C THR A 44 26.76 1.56 18.80
N LYS A 45 26.92 0.43 18.09
CA LYS A 45 27.28 -0.90 18.66
C LYS A 45 26.30 -1.40 19.73
N GLN A 46 25.06 -0.86 19.76
CA GLN A 46 24.06 -1.32 20.72
C GLN A 46 23.37 -2.59 20.21
N ASP A 47 23.46 -3.67 20.98
CA ASP A 47 22.90 -4.99 20.64
C ASP A 47 21.37 -4.99 20.46
N ALA A 48 20.67 -4.02 21.06
CA ALA A 48 19.23 -3.88 20.89
C ALA A 48 18.82 -3.65 19.43
N PHE A 49 19.59 -2.88 18.65
CA PHE A 49 19.31 -2.67 17.23
C PHE A 49 19.56 -3.93 16.41
N ASP A 50 20.57 -4.71 16.78
CA ASP A 50 20.84 -6.01 16.17
C ASP A 50 19.71 -7.02 16.46
N ALA A 51 19.25 -7.08 17.70
CA ALA A 51 18.14 -7.95 18.09
C ALA A 51 16.85 -7.59 17.35
N LEU A 52 16.55 -6.28 17.19
CA LEU A 52 15.43 -5.80 16.40
C LEU A 52 15.58 -6.15 14.91
N TYR A 53 16.76 -5.96 14.33
CA TYR A 53 17.05 -6.37 12.95
C TYR A 53 16.76 -7.84 12.73
N ARG A 54 17.32 -8.72 13.57
CA ARG A 54 17.13 -10.18 13.50
C ARG A 54 15.67 -10.61 13.68
N PHE A 55 14.91 -9.86 14.43
CA PHE A 55 13.47 -10.10 14.59
C PHE A 55 12.69 -9.70 13.34
N TRP A 56 12.86 -8.47 12.85
CA TRP A 56 12.09 -7.93 11.76
C TRP A 56 12.46 -8.50 10.38
N ILE A 57 13.72 -8.96 10.20
CA ILE A 57 14.15 -9.59 8.93
C ILE A 57 13.38 -10.88 8.64
N LYS A 58 12.99 -11.65 9.67
CA LYS A 58 12.16 -12.86 9.50
C LYS A 58 10.77 -12.52 9.00
N ILE A 59 10.18 -11.47 9.56
CA ILE A 59 8.85 -10.98 9.13
C ILE A 59 8.94 -10.40 7.72
N PHE A 60 10.01 -9.67 7.40
CA PHE A 60 10.28 -9.17 6.07
C PHE A 60 10.34 -10.29 5.03
N ALA A 61 11.11 -11.33 5.28
CA ALA A 61 11.28 -12.46 4.35
C ALA A 61 9.95 -13.14 4.00
N ILE A 62 9.09 -13.36 5.01
CA ILE A 62 7.77 -13.96 4.81
C ILE A 62 6.87 -13.02 4.01
N SER A 63 6.81 -11.75 4.41
CA SER A 63 5.98 -10.75 3.74
C SER A 63 6.41 -10.52 2.29
N PHE A 64 7.72 -10.50 2.04
CA PHE A 64 8.29 -10.39 0.68
C PHE A 64 7.88 -11.61 -0.18
N GLY A 65 8.07 -12.83 0.33
CA GLY A 65 7.67 -14.05 -0.37
C GLY A 65 6.17 -14.08 -0.70
N MET A 66 5.31 -13.68 0.25
CA MET A 66 3.87 -13.57 0.04
C MET A 66 3.54 -12.50 -1.03
N GLY A 67 4.29 -11.39 -1.04
CA GLY A 67 4.19 -10.34 -2.06
C GLY A 67 4.51 -10.85 -3.46
N VAL A 68 5.61 -11.60 -3.60
CA VAL A 68 6.00 -12.22 -4.90
C VAL A 68 4.92 -13.18 -5.40
N VAL A 69 4.41 -14.08 -4.54
CA VAL A 69 3.35 -15.02 -4.92
C VAL A 69 2.10 -14.30 -5.42
N SER A 70 1.64 -13.27 -4.71
CA SER A 70 0.46 -12.49 -5.13
C SER A 70 0.70 -11.67 -6.41
N GLY A 71 1.94 -11.18 -6.63
CA GLY A 71 2.33 -10.46 -7.84
C GLY A 71 2.30 -11.33 -9.09
N VAL A 72 2.74 -12.59 -9.00
CA VAL A 72 2.65 -13.56 -10.11
C VAL A 72 1.19 -13.79 -10.52
N VAL A 73 0.28 -13.91 -9.54
CA VAL A 73 -1.16 -14.07 -9.81
C VAL A 73 -1.73 -12.86 -10.54
N MET A 74 -1.35 -11.63 -10.17
CA MET A 74 -1.77 -10.42 -10.89
C MET A 74 -1.30 -10.42 -12.36
N SER A 75 -0.06 -10.80 -12.60
CA SER A 75 0.48 -10.90 -13.97
C SER A 75 -0.31 -11.90 -14.82
N TYR A 76 -0.75 -13.00 -14.22
CA TYR A 76 -1.62 -13.98 -14.88
C TYR A 76 -2.98 -13.38 -15.27
N GLU A 77 -3.61 -12.57 -14.40
CA GLU A 77 -4.90 -11.93 -14.69
C GLU A 77 -4.85 -10.97 -15.88
N PHE A 78 -3.73 -10.30 -16.11
CA PHE A 78 -3.54 -9.45 -17.30
C PHE A 78 -3.61 -10.26 -18.60
N GLY A 79 -3.13 -11.50 -18.62
CA GLY A 79 -3.19 -12.38 -19.78
C GLY A 79 -4.51 -13.11 -19.97
N THR A 80 -5.30 -13.23 -18.91
CA THR A 80 -6.59 -13.97 -18.91
C THR A 80 -7.79 -13.03 -18.94
N ASN A 81 -8.22 -12.55 -17.78
CA ASN A 81 -9.45 -11.73 -17.65
C ASN A 81 -9.37 -10.38 -18.37
N TRP A 82 -8.17 -9.83 -18.55
CA TRP A 82 -7.90 -8.50 -19.08
C TRP A 82 -7.08 -8.53 -20.38
N SER A 83 -7.19 -9.60 -21.17
CA SER A 83 -6.37 -9.79 -22.37
C SER A 83 -6.57 -8.70 -23.43
N VAL A 84 -7.78 -8.14 -23.58
CA VAL A 84 -8.04 -7.03 -24.52
C VAL A 84 -7.35 -5.75 -24.04
N PHE A 85 -7.42 -5.45 -22.74
CA PHE A 85 -6.64 -4.36 -22.15
C PHE A 85 -5.15 -4.56 -22.43
N SER A 86 -4.62 -5.74 -22.11
CA SER A 86 -3.20 -6.04 -22.30
C SER A 86 -2.79 -5.90 -23.77
N ALA A 87 -3.59 -6.40 -24.71
CA ALA A 87 -3.28 -6.30 -26.14
C ALA A 87 -3.20 -4.84 -26.63
N LYS A 88 -4.06 -3.96 -26.11
CA LYS A 88 -4.10 -2.54 -26.52
C LYS A 88 -3.12 -1.67 -25.75
N ALA A 89 -2.96 -1.88 -24.45
CA ALA A 89 -2.17 -1.03 -23.56
C ALA A 89 -0.69 -1.48 -23.42
N SER A 90 -0.35 -2.73 -23.76
CA SER A 90 1.01 -3.25 -23.56
C SER A 90 2.12 -2.46 -24.27
N PRO A 91 1.94 -1.81 -25.43
CA PRO A 91 3.01 -0.99 -25.98
C PRO A 91 3.36 0.23 -25.13
N ALA A 92 2.43 0.71 -24.30
CA ALA A 92 2.66 1.82 -23.37
C ALA A 92 3.09 1.33 -21.98
N ILE A 93 2.30 0.44 -21.33
CA ILE A 93 2.55 0.04 -19.96
C ILE A 93 3.54 -1.14 -19.84
N GLY A 94 3.63 -1.99 -20.86
CA GLY A 94 4.50 -3.17 -20.85
C GLY A 94 5.97 -2.85 -20.58
N PRO A 95 6.60 -1.88 -21.27
CA PRO A 95 7.96 -1.46 -20.96
C PRO A 95 8.14 -0.96 -19.53
N MET A 96 7.18 -0.20 -18.95
CA MET A 96 7.26 0.27 -17.57
C MET A 96 7.26 -0.91 -16.59
N LEU A 97 6.38 -1.90 -16.79
CA LEU A 97 6.34 -3.13 -15.99
C LEU A 97 7.59 -4.00 -16.22
N GLY A 98 8.11 -4.05 -17.45
CA GLY A 98 9.35 -4.74 -17.78
C GLY A 98 10.57 -4.12 -17.08
N PHE A 99 10.65 -2.80 -17.03
CA PHE A 99 11.70 -2.09 -16.28
C PHE A 99 11.56 -2.28 -14.76
N GLU A 100 10.36 -2.41 -14.23
CA GLU A 100 10.17 -2.80 -12.83
C GLU A 100 10.86 -4.13 -12.54
N VAL A 101 10.59 -5.17 -13.34
CA VAL A 101 11.21 -6.48 -13.16
C VAL A 101 12.74 -6.40 -13.28
N LEU A 102 13.25 -5.69 -14.29
CA LEU A 102 14.70 -5.62 -14.56
C LEU A 102 15.46 -4.79 -13.53
N THR A 103 14.94 -3.65 -13.12
CA THR A 103 15.68 -2.67 -12.31
C THR A 103 15.35 -2.73 -10.81
N ALA A 104 14.24 -3.37 -10.43
CA ALA A 104 13.82 -3.50 -9.04
C ALA A 104 13.81 -4.96 -8.60
N PHE A 105 12.96 -5.81 -9.16
CA PHE A 105 12.80 -7.18 -8.69
C PHE A 105 14.10 -8.01 -8.78
N PHE A 106 14.84 -7.92 -9.89
CA PHE A 106 16.15 -8.61 -9.99
C PHE A 106 17.17 -8.05 -9.00
N LEU A 107 17.17 -6.74 -8.77
CA LEU A 107 18.04 -6.11 -7.78
C LEU A 107 17.69 -6.63 -6.37
N GLU A 108 16.42 -6.60 -6.00
CA GLU A 108 15.94 -7.08 -4.72
C GLU A 108 16.27 -8.55 -4.50
N SER A 109 15.89 -9.43 -5.44
CA SER A 109 16.07 -10.87 -5.32
C SER A 109 17.55 -11.27 -5.26
N SER A 110 18.44 -10.59 -6.00
CA SER A 110 19.88 -10.85 -5.98
C SER A 110 20.51 -10.53 -4.63
N PHE A 111 20.15 -9.38 -4.02
CA PHE A 111 20.72 -8.96 -2.74
C PHE A 111 19.95 -9.49 -1.53
N LEU A 112 18.72 -9.96 -1.71
CA LEU A 112 17.92 -10.56 -0.65
C LEU A 112 18.62 -11.77 -0.03
N GLY A 113 19.25 -12.63 -0.84
CA GLY A 113 20.02 -13.77 -0.36
C GLY A 113 21.18 -13.34 0.56
N VAL A 114 21.90 -12.27 0.22
CA VAL A 114 22.96 -11.70 1.07
C VAL A 114 22.37 -11.10 2.34
N MET A 115 21.27 -10.37 2.25
CA MET A 115 20.56 -9.75 3.38
C MET A 115 20.04 -10.80 4.38
N LEU A 116 19.53 -11.94 3.90
CA LEU A 116 18.97 -13.00 4.75
C LEU A 116 20.04 -13.94 5.33
N PHE A 117 21.02 -14.34 4.52
CA PHE A 117 21.95 -15.42 4.84
C PHE A 117 23.42 -15.00 4.85
N GLY A 118 23.74 -13.79 4.40
CA GLY A 118 25.13 -13.31 4.23
C GLY A 118 25.81 -12.86 5.51
N ARG A 119 25.10 -12.66 6.61
CA ARG A 119 25.61 -11.99 7.83
C ARG A 119 26.89 -12.62 8.42
N LYS A 120 27.04 -13.95 8.33
CA LYS A 120 28.23 -14.68 8.76
C LYS A 120 29.23 -14.93 7.62
N LYS A 121 28.82 -14.74 6.35
CA LYS A 121 29.60 -15.08 5.15
C LYS A 121 30.29 -13.87 4.51
N VAL A 122 29.75 -12.65 4.71
CA VAL A 122 30.29 -11.40 4.14
C VAL A 122 30.64 -10.39 5.24
N GLY A 123 31.49 -9.42 4.91
CA GLY A 123 31.82 -8.33 5.84
C GLY A 123 30.61 -7.45 6.15
N ARG A 124 30.58 -6.87 7.37
CA ARG A 124 29.47 -6.05 7.87
C ARG A 124 29.07 -4.92 6.94
N GLY A 125 30.03 -4.26 6.28
CA GLY A 125 29.76 -3.19 5.33
C GLY A 125 29.05 -3.67 4.07
N LEU A 126 29.45 -4.83 3.52
CA LEU A 126 28.79 -5.42 2.35
C LEU A 126 27.38 -5.90 2.68
N HIS A 127 27.17 -6.46 3.89
CA HIS A 127 25.84 -6.85 4.34
C HIS A 127 24.91 -5.64 4.45
N PHE A 128 25.37 -4.55 5.08
CA PHE A 128 24.64 -3.30 5.18
C PHE A 128 24.32 -2.70 3.79
N LEU A 129 25.29 -2.73 2.87
CA LEU A 129 25.07 -2.29 1.50
C LEU A 129 23.97 -3.12 0.83
N ALA A 130 23.97 -4.45 1.00
CA ALA A 130 22.92 -5.33 0.49
C ALA A 130 21.53 -4.96 1.05
N THR A 131 21.44 -4.69 2.36
CA THR A 131 20.20 -4.22 3.00
C THR A 131 19.72 -2.88 2.40
N CYS A 132 20.63 -1.93 2.17
CA CYS A 132 20.30 -0.65 1.55
C CYS A 132 19.86 -0.81 0.08
N ILE A 133 20.48 -1.72 -0.67
CA ILE A 133 20.12 -2.01 -2.06
C ILE A 133 18.72 -2.62 -2.13
N VAL A 134 18.38 -3.56 -1.26
CA VAL A 134 17.02 -4.12 -1.18
C VAL A 134 16.01 -3.02 -0.83
N ALA A 135 16.31 -2.17 0.16
CA ALA A 135 15.43 -1.06 0.52
C ALA A 135 15.23 -0.06 -0.63
N PHE A 136 16.29 0.25 -1.39
CA PHE A 136 16.20 1.10 -2.57
C PHE A 136 15.39 0.42 -3.69
N GLY A 137 15.61 -0.87 -3.94
CA GLY A 137 14.89 -1.67 -4.94
C GLY A 137 13.39 -1.63 -4.72
N THR A 138 12.91 -1.80 -3.47
CA THR A 138 11.47 -1.72 -3.16
C THR A 138 10.84 -0.37 -3.51
N VAL A 139 11.58 0.73 -3.34
CA VAL A 139 11.13 2.08 -3.73
C VAL A 139 11.13 2.26 -5.26
N VAL A 140 12.13 1.69 -5.95
CA VAL A 140 12.19 1.71 -7.43
C VAL A 140 11.06 0.87 -8.04
N SER A 141 10.71 -0.28 -7.44
CA SER A 141 9.54 -1.06 -7.82
C SER A 141 8.27 -0.22 -7.73
N ALA A 142 8.04 0.44 -6.59
CA ALA A 142 6.88 1.34 -6.43
C ALA A 142 6.86 2.47 -7.47
N PHE A 143 8.02 3.02 -7.85
CA PHE A 143 8.12 4.06 -8.88
C PHE A 143 7.58 3.56 -10.22
N TRP A 144 8.03 2.40 -10.71
CA TRP A 144 7.60 1.88 -12.01
C TRP A 144 6.11 1.52 -12.04
N ILE A 145 5.61 0.86 -11.00
CA ILE A 145 4.19 0.52 -10.89
C ILE A 145 3.31 1.77 -10.86
N LEU A 146 3.72 2.78 -10.08
CA LEU A 146 2.99 4.04 -10.01
C LEU A 146 3.14 4.90 -11.27
N SER A 147 4.25 4.79 -12.01
CA SER A 147 4.41 5.40 -13.32
C SER A 147 3.37 4.84 -14.31
N ALA A 148 3.29 3.52 -14.44
CA ALA A 148 2.29 2.86 -15.29
C ALA A 148 0.84 3.23 -14.86
N ASN A 149 0.55 3.18 -13.56
CA ASN A 149 -0.77 3.52 -13.04
C ASN A 149 -1.10 5.01 -13.22
N SER A 150 -0.13 5.91 -13.02
CA SER A 150 -0.33 7.35 -13.18
C SER A 150 -0.58 7.71 -14.63
N TRP A 151 0.10 7.06 -15.57
CA TRP A 151 -0.19 7.19 -16.99
C TRP A 151 -1.62 6.75 -17.32
N MET A 152 -2.09 5.63 -16.77
CA MET A 152 -3.49 5.20 -16.96
C MET A 152 -4.51 6.17 -16.36
N GLN A 153 -4.16 6.88 -15.29
CA GLN A 153 -5.00 7.91 -14.66
C GLN A 153 -5.03 9.23 -15.47
N HIS A 154 -3.92 9.59 -16.08
CA HIS A 154 -3.77 10.80 -16.89
C HIS A 154 -2.85 10.51 -18.08
N PRO A 155 -3.39 9.84 -19.14
CA PRO A 155 -2.58 9.41 -20.28
C PRO A 155 -2.10 10.61 -21.10
N VAL A 156 -0.79 10.67 -21.31
CA VAL A 156 -0.10 11.71 -22.07
C VAL A 156 0.93 11.09 -23.02
N ALA A 157 1.37 11.86 -24.03
CA ALA A 157 2.47 11.48 -24.92
C ALA A 157 2.27 10.12 -25.61
N PHE A 158 1.11 9.89 -26.19
CA PHE A 158 0.79 8.69 -26.93
C PHE A 158 -0.03 8.98 -28.18
N MET A 159 -0.10 8.02 -29.09
CA MET A 159 -1.02 7.97 -30.22
C MET A 159 -1.66 6.59 -30.32
N LEU A 160 -2.80 6.50 -30.98
CA LEU A 160 -3.41 5.21 -31.31
C LEU A 160 -2.96 4.77 -32.69
N ASP A 161 -2.48 3.53 -32.79
CA ASP A 161 -2.19 2.92 -34.10
C ASP A 161 -3.48 2.44 -34.82
N ALA A 162 -3.33 1.91 -36.02
CA ALA A 162 -4.44 1.41 -36.84
C ALA A 162 -5.22 0.25 -36.16
N ARG A 163 -4.67 -0.39 -35.13
CA ARG A 163 -5.30 -1.46 -34.36
C ARG A 163 -5.87 -0.95 -33.01
N GLY A 164 -5.83 0.37 -32.78
CA GLY A 164 -6.27 1.00 -31.52
C GLY A 164 -5.37 0.70 -30.34
N ARG A 165 -4.07 0.42 -30.54
CA ARG A 165 -3.09 0.22 -29.48
C ARG A 165 -2.46 1.55 -29.10
N PHE A 166 -2.15 1.70 -27.82
CA PHE A 166 -1.53 2.91 -27.27
C PHE A 166 -0.01 2.88 -27.49
N ILE A 167 0.46 3.67 -28.46
CA ILE A 167 1.88 3.79 -28.80
C ILE A 167 2.43 5.06 -28.18
N VAL A 168 3.44 4.95 -27.32
CA VAL A 168 4.08 6.09 -26.66
C VAL A 168 4.91 6.87 -27.69
N THR A 169 4.73 8.18 -27.71
CA THR A 169 5.46 9.12 -28.59
C THR A 169 6.61 9.82 -27.88
N ASP A 170 6.52 9.96 -26.56
CA ASP A 170 7.57 10.50 -25.69
C ASP A 170 7.58 9.72 -24.36
N TRP A 171 8.63 8.93 -24.16
CA TRP A 171 8.77 8.07 -22.98
C TRP A 171 9.01 8.87 -21.70
N MET A 172 9.72 9.99 -21.74
CA MET A 172 9.94 10.79 -20.55
C MET A 172 8.64 11.41 -20.04
N ALA A 173 7.84 11.96 -20.94
CA ALA A 173 6.53 12.51 -20.60
C ALA A 173 5.54 11.42 -20.15
N ALA A 174 5.59 10.21 -20.72
CA ALA A 174 4.73 9.10 -20.33
C ALA A 174 5.11 8.53 -18.96
N ILE A 175 6.40 8.29 -18.69
CA ILE A 175 6.91 7.78 -17.41
C ILE A 175 6.64 8.79 -16.29
N PHE A 176 7.00 10.06 -16.52
CA PHE A 176 6.82 11.14 -15.56
C PHE A 176 5.49 11.89 -15.80
N SER A 177 4.40 11.13 -16.02
CA SER A 177 3.09 11.75 -16.21
C SER A 177 2.78 12.76 -15.09
N PRO A 178 2.03 13.85 -15.37
CA PRO A 178 1.83 14.95 -14.41
C PRO A 178 1.34 14.52 -13.04
N THR A 179 0.63 13.40 -12.95
CA THR A 179 0.08 12.90 -11.68
C THR A 179 1.05 12.01 -10.90
N LEU A 180 2.15 11.56 -11.48
CA LEU A 180 3.10 10.65 -10.82
C LEU A 180 3.73 11.22 -9.55
N PRO A 181 4.28 12.44 -9.51
CA PRO A 181 5.04 12.90 -8.36
C PRO A 181 4.26 12.86 -7.05
N LEU A 182 3.05 13.43 -7.03
CA LEU A 182 2.21 13.42 -5.82
C LEU A 182 1.75 12.03 -5.44
N ARG A 183 1.38 11.20 -6.41
CA ARG A 183 0.93 9.82 -6.18
C ARG A 183 2.07 8.94 -5.65
N PHE A 184 3.28 9.09 -6.18
CA PHE A 184 4.46 8.37 -5.73
C PHE A 184 4.83 8.73 -4.30
N VAL A 185 4.96 10.02 -3.99
CA VAL A 185 5.28 10.48 -2.64
C VAL A 185 4.20 10.04 -1.65
N HIS A 186 2.91 10.21 -2.00
CA HIS A 186 1.79 9.79 -1.16
C HIS A 186 1.83 8.29 -0.84
N MET A 187 2.11 7.43 -1.83
CA MET A 187 2.18 5.98 -1.62
C MET A 187 3.41 5.55 -0.81
N VAL A 188 4.58 6.16 -1.03
CA VAL A 188 5.79 5.85 -0.24
C VAL A 188 5.61 6.26 1.22
N LEU A 189 5.04 7.44 1.49
CA LEU A 189 4.71 7.87 2.84
C LEU A 189 3.68 6.94 3.49
N ALA A 190 2.66 6.49 2.74
CA ALA A 190 1.68 5.52 3.23
C ALA A 190 2.33 4.17 3.60
N ALA A 191 3.33 3.71 2.83
CA ALA A 191 4.09 2.50 3.13
C ALA A 191 4.91 2.66 4.42
N TYR A 192 5.56 3.79 4.61
CA TYR A 192 6.29 4.10 5.85
C TYR A 192 5.36 4.19 7.07
N LEU A 193 4.18 4.81 6.91
CA LEU A 193 3.16 4.84 7.97
C LEU A 193 2.65 3.44 8.31
N SER A 194 2.33 2.62 7.31
CA SER A 194 1.86 1.24 7.50
C SER A 194 2.89 0.44 8.29
N THR A 195 4.17 0.55 7.94
CA THR A 195 5.26 -0.10 8.66
C THR A 195 5.39 0.44 10.09
N ALA A 196 5.35 1.76 10.28
CA ALA A 196 5.46 2.36 11.62
C ALA A 196 4.31 1.91 12.53
N LEU A 197 3.08 1.79 12.00
CA LEU A 197 1.93 1.30 12.76
C LEU A 197 2.09 -0.18 13.14
N VAL A 198 2.58 -1.02 12.22
CA VAL A 198 2.84 -2.45 12.52
C VAL A 198 3.96 -2.59 13.55
N VAL A 199 5.08 -1.88 13.38
CA VAL A 199 6.21 -1.91 14.32
C VAL A 199 5.78 -1.39 15.70
N GLY A 200 5.08 -0.25 15.74
CA GLY A 200 4.58 0.35 16.96
C GLY A 200 3.53 -0.51 17.65
N GLY A 201 2.59 -1.06 16.90
CA GLY A 201 1.52 -1.91 17.41
C GLY A 201 2.01 -3.25 17.94
N ALA A 202 2.94 -3.92 17.21
CA ALA A 202 3.59 -5.14 17.67
C ALA A 202 4.40 -4.89 18.96
N SER A 203 5.15 -3.79 19.00
CA SER A 203 5.92 -3.40 20.19
C SER A 203 5.02 -3.07 21.37
N ALA A 204 3.91 -2.36 21.16
CA ALA A 204 2.93 -2.05 22.19
C ALA A 204 2.26 -3.33 22.72
N PHE A 205 1.92 -4.27 21.85
CA PHE A 205 1.37 -5.57 22.24
C PHE A 205 2.34 -6.35 23.14
N VAL A 206 3.62 -6.41 22.79
CA VAL A 206 4.64 -7.07 23.60
C VAL A 206 4.82 -6.37 24.95
N LEU A 207 4.83 -5.03 24.99
CA LEU A 207 4.97 -4.24 26.22
C LEU A 207 3.78 -4.37 27.17
N LEU A 208 2.58 -4.63 26.66
CA LEU A 208 1.39 -4.93 27.50
C LEU A 208 1.57 -6.21 28.32
N GLY A 209 2.24 -7.24 27.77
CA GLY A 209 2.54 -8.50 28.43
C GLY A 209 3.88 -8.50 29.16
N ARG A 210 4.88 -7.75 28.65
CA ARG A 210 6.27 -7.70 29.15
C ARG A 210 6.76 -6.24 29.26
N PRO A 211 6.33 -5.48 30.28
CA PRO A 211 6.58 -4.03 30.37
C PRO A 211 8.06 -3.61 30.40
N GLY A 212 8.98 -4.52 30.75
CA GLY A 212 10.41 -4.25 30.86
C GLY A 212 11.24 -4.44 29.58
N GLN A 213 10.64 -4.92 28.48
CA GLN A 213 11.39 -5.29 27.30
C GLN A 213 11.97 -4.06 26.57
N ARG A 214 13.31 -3.95 26.60
CA ARG A 214 14.07 -2.80 26.07
C ARG A 214 13.88 -2.62 24.57
N GLU A 215 13.99 -3.69 23.81
CA GLU A 215 13.90 -3.71 22.33
C GLU A 215 12.55 -3.19 21.86
N SER A 216 11.46 -3.69 22.41
CA SER A 216 10.10 -3.22 22.07
C SER A 216 9.87 -1.76 22.46
N ARG A 217 10.48 -1.29 23.56
CA ARG A 217 10.41 0.13 23.94
C ARG A 217 11.15 1.03 22.93
N ILE A 218 12.32 0.62 22.45
CA ILE A 218 13.07 1.32 21.41
C ILE A 218 12.25 1.35 20.11
N ALA A 219 11.74 0.20 19.67
CA ALA A 219 10.96 0.09 18.45
C ALA A 219 9.66 0.94 18.51
N LEU A 220 8.96 0.95 19.65
CA LEU A 220 7.78 1.80 19.85
C LEU A 220 8.11 3.29 19.73
N ARG A 221 9.23 3.75 20.32
CA ARG A 221 9.67 5.14 20.23
C ARG A 221 10.06 5.53 18.80
N MET A 222 10.76 4.64 18.06
CA MET A 222 11.07 4.86 16.66
C MET A 222 9.78 4.97 15.82
N ALA A 223 8.81 4.10 16.07
CA ALA A 223 7.52 4.13 15.39
C ALA A 223 6.74 5.43 15.68
N ILE A 224 6.67 5.88 16.94
CA ILE A 224 6.04 7.15 17.31
C ILE A 224 6.72 8.32 16.60
N GLY A 225 8.05 8.36 16.58
CA GLY A 225 8.81 9.41 15.87
C GLY A 225 8.49 9.44 14.37
N MET A 226 8.39 8.28 13.72
CA MET A 226 8.00 8.17 12.31
C MET A 226 6.57 8.68 12.10
N VAL A 227 5.60 8.23 12.91
CA VAL A 227 4.18 8.65 12.77
C VAL A 227 4.03 10.15 13.00
N LEU A 228 4.73 10.75 13.98
CA LEU A 228 4.71 12.18 14.25
C LEU A 228 5.11 13.04 13.05
N VAL A 229 6.06 12.57 12.25
CA VAL A 229 6.56 13.32 11.08
C VAL A 229 5.76 12.96 9.83
N VAL A 230 5.57 11.67 9.58
CA VAL A 230 5.04 11.21 8.30
C VAL A 230 3.52 11.37 8.20
N ALA A 231 2.76 11.22 9.30
CA ALA A 231 1.31 11.34 9.23
C ALA A 231 0.82 12.75 8.87
N PRO A 232 1.37 13.85 9.42
CA PRO A 232 1.06 15.20 8.94
C PRO A 232 1.48 15.46 7.49
N LEU A 233 2.67 14.97 7.08
CA LEU A 233 3.13 15.10 5.69
C LEU A 233 2.21 14.34 4.72
N GLN A 234 1.74 13.15 5.12
CA GLN A 234 0.80 12.36 4.35
C GLN A 234 -0.52 13.11 4.10
N LEU A 235 -1.02 13.83 5.11
CA LEU A 235 -2.22 14.66 4.98
C LEU A 235 -1.98 15.81 3.98
N LEU A 236 -0.86 16.52 4.08
CA LEU A 236 -0.52 17.63 3.19
C LEU A 236 -0.35 17.19 1.73
N ILE A 237 0.36 16.09 1.50
CA ILE A 237 0.52 15.52 0.15
C ILE A 237 -0.80 14.98 -0.37
N GLY A 238 -1.64 14.41 0.52
CA GLY A 238 -2.99 13.95 0.18
C GLY A 238 -3.91 15.07 -0.26
N ASP A 239 -3.88 16.22 0.40
CA ASP A 239 -4.62 17.43 0.00
C ASP A 239 -4.18 17.94 -1.39
N ALA A 240 -2.86 18.04 -1.62
CA ALA A 240 -2.32 18.42 -2.91
C ALA A 240 -2.73 17.44 -4.03
N ALA A 241 -2.70 16.13 -3.76
CA ALA A 241 -3.16 15.11 -4.69
C ALA A 241 -4.68 15.21 -4.96
N GLY A 242 -5.48 15.53 -3.95
CA GLY A 242 -6.92 15.77 -4.08
C GLY A 242 -7.24 16.96 -5.00
N LYS A 243 -6.52 18.06 -4.86
CA LYS A 243 -6.62 19.24 -5.74
C LYS A 243 -6.26 18.89 -7.18
N GLN A 244 -5.16 18.17 -7.39
CA GLN A 244 -4.77 17.69 -8.73
C GLN A 244 -5.81 16.75 -9.34
N VAL A 245 -6.47 15.91 -8.53
CA VAL A 245 -7.59 15.08 -9.01
C VAL A 245 -8.75 15.96 -9.47
N GLY A 246 -9.04 17.07 -8.80
CA GLY A 246 -10.06 18.04 -9.24
C GLY A 246 -9.81 18.61 -10.62
N GLU A 247 -8.55 18.90 -10.95
CA GLU A 247 -8.12 19.42 -12.25
C GLU A 247 -8.12 18.36 -13.35
N THR A 248 -7.67 17.15 -13.04
CA THR A 248 -7.44 16.10 -14.04
C THR A 248 -8.62 15.14 -14.21
N GLN A 249 -9.40 14.91 -13.16
CA GLN A 249 -10.53 13.97 -13.12
C GLN A 249 -11.69 14.53 -12.28
N PRO A 250 -12.39 15.59 -12.73
CA PRO A 250 -13.43 16.25 -11.94
C PRO A 250 -14.59 15.32 -11.55
N SER A 251 -14.89 14.27 -12.34
CA SER A 251 -15.88 13.25 -11.98
C SER A 251 -15.47 12.44 -10.73
N LYS A 252 -14.18 12.17 -10.60
CA LYS A 252 -13.64 11.49 -9.42
C LYS A 252 -13.72 12.38 -8.18
N LEU A 253 -13.32 13.65 -8.27
CA LEU A 253 -13.46 14.60 -7.17
C LEU A 253 -14.92 14.72 -6.73
N ALA A 254 -15.83 14.91 -7.67
CA ALA A 254 -17.26 15.02 -7.38
C ALA A 254 -17.82 13.74 -6.72
N ALA A 255 -17.30 12.54 -7.06
CA ALA A 255 -17.67 11.29 -6.40
C ALA A 255 -17.05 11.15 -5.00
N ILE A 256 -15.80 11.57 -4.82
CA ILE A 256 -15.12 11.62 -3.50
C ILE A 256 -15.93 12.44 -2.50
N GLU A 257 -16.49 13.55 -2.95
CA GLU A 257 -17.22 14.49 -2.11
C GLU A 257 -18.75 14.33 -2.16
N ALA A 258 -19.25 13.42 -3.01
CA ALA A 258 -20.67 13.24 -3.28
C ALA A 258 -21.38 14.56 -3.69
N PHE A 259 -20.74 15.31 -4.61
CA PHE A 259 -21.28 16.52 -5.20
C PHE A 259 -22.09 16.18 -6.45
N TRP A 260 -23.40 16.42 -6.39
CA TRP A 260 -24.31 16.12 -7.49
C TRP A 260 -24.52 17.32 -8.43
N ASP A 261 -24.71 18.49 -7.86
CA ASP A 261 -24.96 19.72 -8.60
C ASP A 261 -23.69 20.57 -8.71
N THR A 262 -23.50 21.18 -9.90
CA THR A 262 -22.44 22.19 -10.11
C THR A 262 -22.89 23.50 -9.52
N LYS A 263 -22.22 24.02 -8.48
CA LYS A 263 -22.57 25.26 -7.83
C LYS A 263 -21.39 25.90 -7.09
N ALA A 264 -21.48 27.19 -6.82
CA ALA A 264 -20.66 27.88 -5.85
C ALA A 264 -21.12 27.59 -4.41
N HIS A 265 -20.30 27.94 -3.42
CA HIS A 265 -20.60 27.72 -2.01
C HIS A 265 -20.97 26.25 -1.69
N GLN A 266 -20.23 25.33 -2.31
CA GLN A 266 -20.48 23.90 -2.16
C GLN A 266 -20.21 23.47 -0.72
N ALA A 267 -21.18 22.84 -0.07
CA ALA A 267 -21.01 22.30 1.28
C ALA A 267 -20.11 21.04 1.26
N PHE A 268 -19.27 20.88 2.25
CA PHE A 268 -18.47 19.65 2.46
C PHE A 268 -19.29 18.60 3.18
N ASN A 269 -19.49 17.45 2.56
CA ASN A 269 -20.22 16.34 3.13
C ASN A 269 -19.29 15.52 4.04
N VAL A 270 -19.36 15.72 5.35
CA VAL A 270 -18.59 14.94 6.34
C VAL A 270 -19.04 13.47 6.32
N ILE A 271 -20.35 13.26 6.40
CA ILE A 271 -21.00 11.95 6.27
C ILE A 271 -22.16 12.12 5.30
N ALA A 272 -22.29 11.24 4.33
CA ALA A 272 -23.43 11.24 3.41
C ALA A 272 -23.76 9.82 2.96
N TRP A 273 -25.00 9.62 2.53
CA TRP A 273 -25.43 8.41 1.87
C TRP A 273 -25.80 8.72 0.41
N PRO A 274 -24.82 8.65 -0.51
CA PRO A 274 -25.05 8.96 -1.91
C PRO A 274 -26.01 7.95 -2.56
N ASP A 275 -27.04 8.45 -3.25
CA ASP A 275 -27.95 7.66 -4.07
C ASP A 275 -27.74 8.02 -5.53
N ARG A 276 -27.22 7.06 -6.29
CA ARG A 276 -26.93 7.25 -7.72
C ARG A 276 -28.21 7.36 -8.57
N ASP A 277 -29.28 6.67 -8.18
CA ASP A 277 -30.54 6.66 -8.94
C ASP A 277 -31.30 7.96 -8.73
N ALA A 278 -31.32 8.46 -7.51
CA ALA A 278 -31.87 9.77 -7.19
C ALA A 278 -30.96 10.93 -7.62
N GLN A 279 -29.67 10.67 -7.87
CA GLN A 279 -28.61 11.67 -8.06
C GLN A 279 -28.60 12.74 -6.94
N ALA A 280 -28.70 12.27 -5.71
CA ALA A 280 -28.78 13.08 -4.50
C ALA A 280 -28.18 12.30 -3.30
N ASN A 281 -27.94 12.99 -2.22
CA ASN A 281 -27.61 12.35 -0.94
C ASN A 281 -28.89 12.15 -0.15
N ARG A 282 -29.26 10.90 0.22
CA ARG A 282 -30.45 10.60 1.05
C ARG A 282 -30.33 11.19 2.45
N PHE A 283 -29.10 11.19 2.97
CA PHE A 283 -28.73 11.82 4.23
C PHE A 283 -27.37 12.49 4.04
N ALA A 284 -27.18 13.68 4.61
CA ALA A 284 -25.90 14.34 4.63
C ALA A 284 -25.73 15.21 5.87
N LEU A 285 -24.63 14.99 6.59
CA LEU A 285 -24.10 15.92 7.57
C LEU A 285 -23.04 16.75 6.87
N SER A 286 -23.33 18.02 6.62
CA SER A 286 -22.51 18.86 5.78
C SER A 286 -22.12 20.16 6.49
N VAL A 287 -20.90 20.66 6.18
CA VAL A 287 -20.43 21.98 6.62
C VAL A 287 -20.58 22.93 5.44
N PRO A 288 -21.37 24.02 5.55
CA PRO A 288 -21.56 25.00 4.47
C PRO A 288 -20.25 25.56 3.95
N GLU A 289 -20.16 25.81 2.64
CA GLU A 289 -19.04 26.46 1.93
C GLU A 289 -17.69 25.76 2.00
N LEU A 290 -17.47 24.89 2.98
CA LEU A 290 -16.20 24.21 3.21
C LEU A 290 -15.78 23.31 2.02
N GLY A 291 -16.73 22.78 1.24
CA GLY A 291 -16.43 21.99 0.05
C GLY A 291 -15.72 22.82 -1.03
N SER A 292 -16.23 24.00 -1.35
CA SER A 292 -15.57 24.93 -2.28
C SER A 292 -14.21 25.39 -1.75
N TRP A 293 -14.11 25.65 -0.45
CA TRP A 293 -12.87 26.09 0.16
C TRP A 293 -11.78 25.01 0.13
N ILE A 294 -12.09 23.78 0.49
CA ILE A 294 -11.12 22.65 0.47
C ILE A 294 -10.64 22.37 -0.96
N THR A 295 -11.55 22.38 -1.93
CA THR A 295 -11.23 21.99 -3.31
C THR A 295 -10.50 23.09 -4.10
N HIS A 296 -10.82 24.35 -3.87
CA HIS A 296 -10.33 25.49 -4.68
C HIS A 296 -9.73 26.64 -3.86
N GLY A 297 -9.66 26.53 -2.52
CA GLY A 297 -9.11 27.57 -1.63
C GLY A 297 -10.00 28.79 -1.47
N ARG A 298 -11.23 28.80 -2.01
CA ARG A 298 -12.17 29.93 -1.96
C ARG A 298 -13.59 29.42 -1.78
N ALA A 299 -14.34 30.06 -0.88
CA ALA A 299 -15.72 29.67 -0.56
C ALA A 299 -16.70 29.88 -1.73
N ASP A 300 -16.46 30.91 -2.54
CA ASP A 300 -17.27 31.29 -3.71
C ASP A 300 -16.92 30.51 -5.01
N ALA A 301 -15.90 29.63 -4.96
CA ALA A 301 -15.51 28.85 -6.14
C ALA A 301 -16.62 27.88 -6.57
N VAL A 302 -16.85 27.84 -7.87
CA VAL A 302 -17.79 26.87 -8.49
C VAL A 302 -17.13 25.51 -8.56
N VAL A 303 -17.74 24.51 -7.92
CA VAL A 303 -17.27 23.11 -7.95
C VAL A 303 -18.18 22.31 -8.86
N GLN A 304 -17.59 21.54 -9.77
CA GLN A 304 -18.30 20.70 -10.71
C GLN A 304 -18.95 19.51 -10.00
N GLY A 305 -20.24 19.28 -10.25
CA GLY A 305 -20.99 18.13 -9.77
C GLY A 305 -21.09 17.00 -10.81
N LEU A 306 -21.69 15.90 -10.42
CA LEU A 306 -21.81 14.68 -11.24
C LEU A 306 -22.92 14.74 -12.28
N LYS A 307 -24.03 15.46 -12.05
CA LYS A 307 -25.19 15.48 -12.96
C LYS A 307 -24.85 15.87 -14.40
N PRO A 308 -24.03 16.92 -14.66
CA PRO A 308 -23.70 17.32 -16.03
C PRO A 308 -22.92 16.27 -16.83
N MET A 309 -22.24 15.32 -16.15
CA MET A 309 -21.39 14.31 -16.81
C MET A 309 -22.18 13.13 -17.40
N GLY A 310 -23.47 13.03 -17.08
CA GLY A 310 -24.32 11.91 -17.47
C GLY A 310 -24.01 10.61 -16.71
N ARG A 311 -25.05 9.82 -16.43
CA ARG A 311 -24.98 8.61 -15.58
C ARG A 311 -23.94 7.58 -16.05
N ALA A 312 -23.74 7.44 -17.36
CA ALA A 312 -22.81 6.47 -17.94
C ALA A 312 -21.33 6.78 -17.64
N ASN A 313 -21.01 8.03 -17.29
CA ASN A 313 -19.65 8.48 -16.98
C ASN A 313 -19.42 8.72 -15.49
N GLN A 314 -20.43 8.46 -14.65
CA GLN A 314 -20.31 8.62 -13.21
C GLN A 314 -19.69 7.36 -12.58
N PRO A 315 -18.68 7.49 -11.70
CA PRO A 315 -18.18 6.36 -10.90
C PRO A 315 -19.23 5.87 -9.89
N PRO A 316 -19.02 4.70 -9.25
CA PRO A 316 -19.83 4.23 -8.12
C PRO A 316 -19.66 5.13 -6.90
N VAL A 317 -20.45 6.21 -6.79
CA VAL A 317 -20.27 7.33 -5.85
C VAL A 317 -20.20 6.87 -4.40
N ALA A 318 -21.11 5.99 -3.95
CA ALA A 318 -21.14 5.53 -2.56
C ALA A 318 -19.84 4.81 -2.16
N VAL A 319 -19.29 3.97 -3.05
CA VAL A 319 -18.03 3.24 -2.79
C VAL A 319 -16.87 4.23 -2.68
N VAL A 320 -16.77 5.17 -3.62
CA VAL A 320 -15.68 6.16 -3.66
C VAL A 320 -15.73 7.08 -2.45
N PHE A 321 -16.93 7.59 -2.13
CA PHE A 321 -17.14 8.47 -0.98
C PHE A 321 -16.71 7.81 0.33
N TRP A 322 -17.20 6.60 0.62
CA TRP A 322 -16.91 5.93 1.88
C TRP A 322 -15.47 5.46 1.97
N ALA A 323 -14.89 4.98 0.87
CA ALA A 323 -13.47 4.61 0.84
C ALA A 323 -12.59 5.81 1.18
N PHE A 324 -12.87 6.99 0.60
CA PHE A 324 -12.12 8.20 0.92
C PHE A 324 -12.28 8.63 2.38
N ARG A 325 -13.51 8.58 2.93
CA ARG A 325 -13.78 8.92 4.34
C ARG A 325 -13.05 7.98 5.32
N ILE A 326 -12.99 6.68 5.01
CA ILE A 326 -12.23 5.70 5.80
C ILE A 326 -10.73 6.03 5.76
N MET A 327 -10.17 6.29 4.58
CA MET A 327 -8.74 6.63 4.42
C MET A 327 -8.38 7.88 5.23
N VAL A 328 -9.13 8.98 5.07
CA VAL A 328 -8.86 10.24 5.77
C VAL A 328 -9.10 10.10 7.27
N GLY A 329 -10.18 9.44 7.70
CA GLY A 329 -10.48 9.21 9.11
C GLY A 329 -9.37 8.42 9.82
N LEU A 330 -8.85 7.37 9.19
CA LEU A 330 -7.69 6.64 9.72
C LEU A 330 -6.43 7.51 9.73
N GLY A 331 -6.19 8.33 8.71
CA GLY A 331 -5.08 9.29 8.69
C GLY A 331 -5.12 10.27 9.86
N LEU A 332 -6.28 10.81 10.19
CA LEU A 332 -6.47 11.68 11.37
C LEU A 332 -6.23 10.93 12.68
N LEU A 333 -6.66 9.66 12.79
CA LEU A 333 -6.37 8.81 13.95
C LEU A 333 -4.87 8.51 14.07
N MET A 334 -4.14 8.35 12.96
CA MET A 334 -2.68 8.20 12.97
C MET A 334 -1.98 9.46 13.48
N ILE A 335 -2.42 10.65 13.05
CA ILE A 335 -1.91 11.92 13.58
C ILE A 335 -2.15 12.01 15.09
N LEU A 336 -3.37 11.70 15.54
CA LEU A 336 -3.72 11.68 16.96
C LEU A 336 -2.85 10.70 17.75
N GLN A 337 -2.63 9.49 17.21
CA GLN A 337 -1.76 8.47 17.81
C GLN A 337 -0.31 8.99 17.94
N GLY A 338 0.22 9.63 16.92
CA GLY A 338 1.55 10.23 16.94
C GLY A 338 1.67 11.33 17.99
N LEU A 339 0.73 12.27 18.02
CA LEU A 339 0.71 13.39 18.96
C LEU A 339 0.61 12.90 20.41
N VAL A 340 -0.36 12.03 20.72
CA VAL A 340 -0.51 11.48 22.08
C VAL A 340 0.71 10.68 22.48
N GLY A 341 1.23 9.82 21.59
CA GLY A 341 2.45 9.05 21.83
C GLY A 341 3.66 9.94 22.07
N GLY A 342 3.83 11.00 21.30
CA GLY A 342 4.90 11.99 21.46
C GLY A 342 4.83 12.70 22.81
N VAL A 343 3.66 13.17 23.21
CA VAL A 343 3.45 13.78 24.53
C VAL A 343 3.77 12.81 25.67
N LEU A 344 3.28 11.56 25.58
CA LEU A 344 3.58 10.54 26.58
C LEU A 344 5.06 10.21 26.64
N TRP A 345 5.74 10.18 25.50
CA TRP A 345 7.20 9.96 25.43
C TRP A 345 7.96 11.11 26.06
N LEU A 346 7.68 12.36 25.71
CA LEU A 346 8.36 13.54 26.23
C LEU A 346 8.14 13.72 27.74
N THR A 347 6.95 13.33 28.25
CA THR A 347 6.65 13.40 29.69
C THR A 347 7.12 12.18 30.50
N GLY A 348 7.79 11.19 29.84
CA GLY A 348 8.26 9.97 30.49
C GLY A 348 7.16 8.99 30.91
N LYS A 349 5.91 9.21 30.50
CA LYS A 349 4.73 8.40 30.91
C LYS A 349 4.39 7.27 29.93
N LEU A 350 5.12 7.15 28.81
CA LEU A 350 4.81 6.20 27.73
C LEU A 350 4.73 4.75 28.20
N ASP A 351 5.70 4.32 29.02
CA ASP A 351 5.85 2.92 29.45
C ASP A 351 4.69 2.46 30.35
N GLY A 352 4.06 3.39 31.08
CA GLY A 352 2.91 3.13 31.97
C GLY A 352 1.54 3.35 31.33
N ALA A 353 1.49 3.89 30.12
CA ALA A 353 0.25 4.31 29.45
C ALA A 353 -0.51 3.14 28.80
N ARG A 354 -1.02 2.20 29.59
CA ARG A 354 -1.68 0.96 29.09
C ARG A 354 -2.79 1.22 28.08
N LEU A 355 -3.56 2.30 28.24
CA LEU A 355 -4.63 2.64 27.28
C LEU A 355 -4.02 3.02 25.90
N TYR A 356 -2.97 3.83 25.89
CA TYR A 356 -2.25 4.16 24.67
C TYR A 356 -1.65 2.92 24.01
N LEU A 357 -1.01 2.04 24.78
CA LEU A 357 -0.45 0.80 24.25
C LEU A 357 -1.51 -0.10 23.61
N ARG A 358 -2.71 -0.21 24.24
CA ARG A 358 -3.83 -0.95 23.64
C ARG A 358 -4.31 -0.29 22.35
N PHE A 359 -4.41 1.03 22.33
CA PHE A 359 -4.78 1.78 21.14
C PHE A 359 -3.74 1.61 20.02
N ALA A 360 -2.46 1.71 20.32
CA ALA A 360 -1.38 1.49 19.36
C ALA A 360 -1.38 0.05 18.79
N ALA A 361 -1.64 -0.95 19.63
CA ALA A 361 -1.78 -2.34 19.18
C ALA A 361 -2.99 -2.52 18.25
N LEU A 362 -4.13 -1.89 18.55
CA LEU A 362 -5.33 -1.91 17.69
C LEU A 362 -5.08 -1.22 16.34
N MET A 363 -4.30 -0.15 16.32
CA MET A 363 -3.96 0.61 15.12
C MET A 363 -2.95 -0.10 14.20
N ALA A 364 -2.37 -1.23 14.60
CA ALA A 364 -1.40 -1.96 13.76
C ALA A 364 -1.86 -2.23 12.32
N PRO A 365 -3.09 -2.70 12.04
CA PRO A 365 -3.58 -2.92 10.69
C PRO A 365 -4.10 -1.65 9.98
N ALA A 366 -4.23 -0.52 10.67
CA ALA A 366 -4.91 0.67 10.15
C ALA A 366 -4.25 1.24 8.89
N GLY A 367 -2.91 1.12 8.77
CA GLY A 367 -2.17 1.53 7.58
C GLY A 367 -2.61 0.76 6.33
N PHE A 368 -2.76 -0.56 6.44
CA PHE A 368 -3.24 -1.39 5.34
C PHE A 368 -4.68 -1.08 4.94
N VAL A 369 -5.56 -0.87 5.92
CA VAL A 369 -6.95 -0.48 5.65
C VAL A 369 -6.99 0.87 4.94
N ALA A 370 -6.18 1.84 5.36
CA ALA A 370 -6.09 3.15 4.72
C ALA A 370 -5.54 3.06 3.28
N VAL A 371 -4.53 2.21 3.04
CA VAL A 371 -3.97 1.98 1.69
C VAL A 371 -5.02 1.34 0.77
N ILE A 372 -5.73 0.30 1.22
CA ILE A 372 -6.79 -0.33 0.42
C ILE A 372 -7.91 0.66 0.13
N ALA A 373 -8.32 1.45 1.12
CA ALA A 373 -9.34 2.50 0.94
C ALA A 373 -8.87 3.58 -0.05
N GLY A 374 -7.61 4.00 0.01
CA GLY A 374 -7.01 4.94 -0.94
C GLY A 374 -6.97 4.39 -2.38
N TRP A 375 -6.58 3.13 -2.56
CA TRP A 375 -6.63 2.45 -3.86
C TRP A 375 -8.05 2.31 -4.37
N THR A 376 -9.00 1.95 -3.53
CA THR A 376 -10.43 1.92 -3.87
C THR A 376 -10.90 3.28 -4.36
N THR A 377 -10.54 4.36 -3.65
CA THR A 377 -10.85 5.72 -4.07
C THR A 377 -10.26 6.05 -5.45
N ALA A 378 -9.00 5.70 -5.68
CA ALA A 378 -8.28 6.00 -6.92
C ALA A 378 -8.84 5.20 -8.12
N GLU A 379 -9.07 3.89 -7.97
CA GLU A 379 -9.38 2.98 -9.07
C GLU A 379 -10.89 2.87 -9.33
N VAL A 380 -11.71 2.82 -8.29
CA VAL A 380 -13.16 2.86 -8.44
C VAL A 380 -13.62 4.27 -8.83
N GLY A 381 -12.94 5.31 -8.34
CA GLY A 381 -13.18 6.70 -8.73
C GLY A 381 -12.82 7.00 -10.19
N ARG A 382 -11.96 6.20 -10.83
CA ARG A 382 -11.66 6.30 -12.28
C ARG A 382 -12.76 5.71 -13.15
N GLN A 383 -13.60 4.81 -12.63
CA GLN A 383 -14.63 4.16 -13.42
C GLN A 383 -15.59 5.18 -14.08
N PRO A 384 -16.08 4.89 -15.28
CA PRO A 384 -16.04 3.61 -16.00
C PRO A 384 -14.79 3.35 -16.85
N TRP A 385 -13.71 4.10 -16.67
CA TRP A 385 -12.50 4.03 -17.48
C TRP A 385 -11.43 3.12 -16.90
N VAL A 386 -10.76 2.33 -17.73
CA VAL A 386 -9.51 1.64 -17.39
C VAL A 386 -8.30 2.49 -17.79
N ILE A 387 -8.37 3.20 -18.92
CA ILE A 387 -7.47 4.29 -19.29
C ILE A 387 -8.34 5.54 -19.41
N TYR A 388 -8.13 6.52 -18.55
CA TYR A 388 -9.04 7.63 -18.36
C TYR A 388 -9.31 8.39 -19.66
N GLY A 389 -10.58 8.51 -20.03
CA GLY A 389 -11.05 9.20 -21.23
C GLY A 389 -10.90 8.43 -22.55
N TRP A 390 -10.18 7.31 -22.58
CA TRP A 390 -9.81 6.61 -23.82
C TRP A 390 -10.30 5.17 -23.93
N MET A 391 -10.29 4.40 -22.84
CA MET A 391 -10.72 3.01 -22.87
C MET A 391 -11.60 2.70 -21.66
N ARG A 392 -12.82 2.25 -21.93
CA ARG A 392 -13.76 1.84 -20.87
C ARG A 392 -13.41 0.46 -20.34
N THR A 393 -13.73 0.21 -19.07
CA THR A 393 -13.52 -1.10 -18.43
C THR A 393 -14.27 -2.22 -19.16
N ALA A 394 -15.48 -1.95 -19.65
CA ALA A 394 -16.25 -2.93 -20.42
C ALA A 394 -15.59 -3.33 -21.76
N GLU A 395 -14.76 -2.47 -22.34
CA GLU A 395 -14.02 -2.70 -23.58
C GLU A 395 -12.68 -3.42 -23.35
N ALA A 396 -12.30 -3.57 -22.09
CA ALA A 396 -10.99 -4.05 -21.67
C ALA A 396 -10.98 -5.54 -21.31
N VAL A 397 -12.16 -6.10 -21.03
CA VAL A 397 -12.35 -7.48 -20.54
C VAL A 397 -12.20 -8.48 -21.69
N ALA A 398 -11.57 -9.61 -21.38
CA ALA A 398 -11.46 -10.73 -22.31
C ALA A 398 -12.85 -11.31 -22.66
N PRO A 399 -13.04 -11.88 -23.89
CA PRO A 399 -14.28 -12.52 -24.30
C PRO A 399 -14.40 -13.93 -23.68
N ILE A 400 -14.44 -14.00 -22.34
CA ILE A 400 -14.57 -15.24 -21.56
C ILE A 400 -15.90 -15.29 -20.83
N GLY A 401 -16.42 -16.51 -20.63
CA GLY A 401 -17.71 -16.70 -19.97
C GLY A 401 -17.66 -16.56 -18.46
N ALA A 402 -18.80 -16.21 -17.85
CA ALA A 402 -18.92 -16.06 -16.40
C ALA A 402 -18.52 -17.33 -15.62
N VAL A 403 -18.73 -18.53 -16.18
CA VAL A 403 -18.38 -19.82 -15.54
C VAL A 403 -16.87 -19.94 -15.36
N GLN A 404 -16.08 -19.61 -16.39
CA GLN A 404 -14.61 -19.66 -16.31
C GLN A 404 -14.06 -18.67 -15.29
N VAL A 405 -14.59 -17.44 -15.29
CA VAL A 405 -14.18 -16.42 -14.32
C VAL A 405 -14.57 -16.83 -12.90
N SER A 406 -15.77 -17.39 -12.70
CA SER A 406 -16.20 -17.89 -11.38
C SER A 406 -15.30 -19.02 -10.87
N ALA A 407 -14.91 -19.95 -11.73
CA ALA A 407 -14.04 -21.05 -11.36
C ALA A 407 -12.65 -20.56 -10.96
N SER A 408 -12.05 -19.64 -11.72
CA SER A 408 -10.75 -19.04 -11.39
C SER A 408 -10.82 -18.19 -10.11
N LEU A 409 -11.88 -17.41 -9.91
CA LEU A 409 -12.09 -16.63 -8.69
C LEU A 409 -12.18 -17.56 -7.46
N LEU A 410 -12.95 -18.64 -7.54
CA LEU A 410 -13.05 -19.63 -6.45
C LEU A 410 -11.70 -20.27 -6.15
N ALA A 411 -10.94 -20.64 -7.17
CA ALA A 411 -9.59 -21.20 -7.00
C ALA A 411 -8.67 -20.18 -6.28
N PHE A 412 -8.71 -18.90 -6.67
CA PHE A 412 -7.93 -17.85 -6.01
C PHE A 412 -8.35 -17.68 -4.55
N LEU A 413 -9.64 -17.62 -4.27
CA LEU A 413 -10.15 -17.51 -2.89
C LEU A 413 -9.62 -18.65 -2.00
N ILE A 414 -9.63 -19.89 -2.50
CA ILE A 414 -9.14 -21.06 -1.75
C ILE A 414 -7.62 -20.98 -1.54
N VAL A 415 -6.85 -20.75 -2.61
CA VAL A 415 -5.38 -20.69 -2.54
C VAL A 415 -4.93 -19.55 -1.62
N TYR A 416 -5.54 -18.36 -1.75
CA TYR A 416 -5.21 -17.23 -0.91
C TYR A 416 -5.58 -17.48 0.55
N ALA A 417 -6.76 -18.08 0.81
CA ALA A 417 -7.16 -18.44 2.17
C ALA A 417 -6.14 -19.38 2.83
N VAL A 418 -5.61 -20.35 2.11
CA VAL A 418 -4.61 -21.29 2.65
C VAL A 418 -3.25 -20.60 2.82
N VAL A 419 -2.68 -20.07 1.73
CA VAL A 419 -1.29 -19.56 1.71
C VAL A 419 -1.13 -18.37 2.66
N PHE A 420 -2.03 -17.38 2.56
CA PHE A 420 -1.89 -16.16 3.36
C PHE A 420 -2.30 -16.35 4.82
N SER A 421 -3.23 -17.26 5.13
CA SER A 421 -3.53 -17.60 6.52
C SER A 421 -2.34 -18.23 7.22
N VAL A 422 -1.62 -19.15 6.57
CA VAL A 422 -0.41 -19.77 7.13
C VAL A 422 0.66 -18.71 7.39
N GLY A 423 0.93 -17.83 6.40
CA GLY A 423 1.89 -16.74 6.54
C GLY A 423 1.52 -15.75 7.65
N ALA A 424 0.26 -15.32 7.68
CA ALA A 424 -0.25 -14.41 8.71
C ALA A 424 -0.15 -15.03 10.12
N LEU A 425 -0.57 -16.28 10.30
CA LEU A 425 -0.46 -16.99 11.58
C LEU A 425 1.00 -17.09 12.04
N TYR A 426 1.93 -17.33 11.12
CA TYR A 426 3.34 -17.41 11.46
C TYR A 426 3.89 -16.02 11.87
N ILE A 427 3.56 -14.96 11.15
CA ILE A 427 3.91 -13.58 11.53
C ILE A 427 3.33 -13.24 12.91
N LEU A 428 2.06 -13.55 13.16
CA LEU A 428 1.42 -13.30 14.47
C LEU A 428 2.11 -14.06 15.61
N ARG A 429 2.54 -15.30 15.36
CA ARG A 429 3.33 -16.08 16.34
C ARG A 429 4.68 -15.42 16.63
N LEU A 430 5.40 -14.95 15.61
CA LEU A 430 6.65 -14.20 15.79
C LEU A 430 6.41 -12.92 16.61
N VAL A 431 5.37 -12.15 16.29
CA VAL A 431 5.00 -10.94 17.04
C VAL A 431 4.68 -11.27 18.51
N ALA A 432 3.96 -12.36 18.79
CA ALA A 432 3.66 -12.78 20.14
C ALA A 432 4.90 -13.19 20.94
N GLN A 433 5.88 -13.79 20.28
CA GLN A 433 7.19 -14.11 20.89
C GLN A 433 8.00 -12.83 21.16
N GLY A 434 7.88 -11.82 20.29
CA GLY A 434 8.65 -10.58 20.37
C GLY A 434 10.15 -10.76 20.07
N PRO A 435 10.92 -9.65 20.07
CA PRO A 435 12.38 -9.71 19.91
C PRO A 435 13.03 -10.49 21.06
N ALA A 436 13.92 -11.44 20.72
CA ALA A 436 14.69 -12.18 21.73
C ALA A 436 15.83 -11.30 22.27
N PRO A 437 16.18 -11.42 23.56
CA PRO A 437 17.36 -10.77 24.12
C PRO A 437 18.65 -11.17 23.39
N PRO A 438 19.69 -10.31 23.42
CA PRO A 438 20.99 -10.67 22.88
C PRO A 438 21.52 -11.97 23.48
N GLY A 439 21.95 -12.92 22.64
CA GLY A 439 22.44 -14.26 23.04
C GLY A 439 21.43 -15.40 22.93
N GLU A 440 20.15 -15.18 23.20
CA GLU A 440 19.10 -16.22 23.03
C GLU A 440 18.66 -16.38 21.56
N ALA A 441 18.84 -15.34 20.74
CA ALA A 441 18.49 -15.36 19.33
C ALA A 441 19.30 -16.40 18.51
N GLU A 442 20.52 -16.72 18.92
CA GLU A 442 21.33 -17.77 18.28
C GLU A 442 20.87 -19.20 18.64
N ALA A 443 20.40 -19.39 19.87
CA ALA A 443 19.87 -20.69 20.32
C ALA A 443 18.51 -21.02 19.61
N SER A 444 17.65 -20.02 19.40
CA SER A 444 16.34 -20.24 18.77
C SER A 444 16.42 -20.49 17.26
N SER A 445 17.45 -20.01 16.57
CA SER A 445 17.68 -20.29 15.15
C SER A 445 18.14 -21.72 14.87
N ARG A 446 18.65 -22.39 15.90
CA ARG A 446 19.11 -23.80 15.85
C ARG A 446 18.03 -24.80 16.32
N ALA A 447 16.85 -24.33 16.73
CA ALA A 447 15.79 -25.22 17.19
C ALA A 447 15.26 -26.09 16.05
N PRO A 448 15.19 -27.44 16.23
CA PRO A 448 14.58 -28.34 15.25
C PRO A 448 13.12 -27.95 15.01
N GLY A 449 12.73 -27.76 13.73
CA GLY A 449 11.36 -27.40 13.33
C GLY A 449 11.13 -25.94 12.92
N SER A 450 12.16 -25.08 12.91
CA SER A 450 12.07 -23.78 12.23
C SER A 450 12.39 -23.96 10.74
N PRO A 451 11.59 -23.46 9.79
CA PRO A 451 11.89 -23.53 8.34
C PRO A 451 13.24 -22.90 7.98
N LEU A 452 13.64 -21.85 8.71
CA LEU A 452 14.96 -21.24 8.59
C LEU A 452 16.06 -22.10 9.26
N GLY A 453 15.74 -22.82 10.34
CA GLY A 453 16.66 -23.74 11.04
C GLY A 453 16.96 -24.99 10.20
N ALA A 454 15.98 -25.51 9.47
CA ALA A 454 16.18 -26.63 8.55
C ALA A 454 17.10 -26.24 7.38
N ALA A 455 16.90 -25.08 6.77
CA ALA A 455 17.76 -24.56 5.70
C ALA A 455 19.20 -24.25 6.16
N LEU A 456 19.40 -23.91 7.43
CA LEU A 456 20.73 -23.63 8.01
C LEU A 456 21.44 -24.92 8.51
N ALA A 457 20.68 -25.98 8.84
CA ALA A 457 21.24 -27.25 9.27
C ALA A 457 21.80 -28.09 8.11
N GLU A 458 21.29 -27.91 6.89
CA GLU A 458 21.80 -28.56 5.66
C GLU A 458 23.15 -27.96 5.19
N GLU A 459 23.60 -26.82 5.73
CA GLU A 459 24.84 -26.14 5.33
C GLU A 459 26.04 -26.39 6.27
N GLU A 460 25.94 -27.23 7.31
CA GLU A 460 27.14 -27.64 8.05
C GLU A 460 27.93 -28.64 7.21
N PRO A 461 29.16 -28.33 6.78
CA PRO A 461 30.00 -29.31 6.10
C PRO A 461 30.29 -30.45 7.09
N HIS A 462 29.96 -31.67 6.72
CA HIS A 462 30.50 -32.84 7.37
C HIS A 462 32.03 -32.76 7.27
N GLY A 463 32.68 -32.32 8.33
CA GLY A 463 34.12 -32.36 8.44
C GLY A 463 34.57 -33.81 8.55
N ASP A 464 35.30 -34.28 7.57
CA ASP A 464 36.26 -35.35 7.67
C ASP A 464 37.63 -34.80 8.13
#